data_5280a06ed4ddc6ceed01787e91e47242
#
_entry.id   5280a06ed4ddc6ceed01787e91e47242
#
_cell.length_a   1.000
_cell.length_b   1.000
_cell.length_c   1.000
_cell.angle_alpha   90.00
_cell.angle_beta   90.00
_cell.angle_gamma   90.00
#
_symmetry.space_group_name_H-M   'P 1'
#
loop_
_entity.id
_entity.type
_entity.pdbx_description
1 polymer ?
#
loop_
_entity_poly.entity_id
_entity_poly.type
_entity_poly.pdbx_seq_one_letter_code
_entity_poly.pdbx_strand_id
1 'polypeptide(L)'
;MVLCTVSVWAQPNLEQYDYKPIHFGFTLASNSGRMVIGMKDNYQNDTIWNIATKTFPGIGLGAITNIRLGDYWDLRLMVPVISFVQRNLIYTFPTGSKEVKIESAYCDASLLLKYKSMRRKNTRVYVIAGGRMSYDFASTIKKNRGLQNPVVSLVPLTYGWEAGFGLDMYFEYFKFSPEIKICNSFGNSMYRDGYIFTNVIDGLAPQLLQFSFHFE
;
A
#
# COMPACT_ATOMS: atom_id res chain seq x y z
N MET A 1 -34.32 -40.03 -23.58
CA MET A 1 -32.99 -39.46 -23.22
C MET A 1 -33.14 -38.71 -21.92
N VAL A 2 -32.83 -39.34 -20.77
CA VAL A 2 -32.97 -38.74 -19.46
C VAL A 2 -31.67 -38.01 -19.14
N LEU A 3 -31.71 -36.68 -19.10
CA LEU A 3 -30.60 -35.84 -18.62
C LEU A 3 -30.55 -35.98 -17.08
N CYS A 4 -29.68 -36.87 -16.57
CA CYS A 4 -29.29 -36.84 -15.15
C CYS A 4 -28.49 -35.58 -14.87
N THR A 5 -29.13 -34.59 -14.29
CA THR A 5 -28.44 -33.45 -13.67
C THR A 5 -27.79 -33.93 -12.37
N VAL A 6 -26.51 -34.26 -12.45
CA VAL A 6 -25.70 -34.54 -11.26
C VAL A 6 -25.48 -33.21 -10.56
N SER A 7 -26.23 -32.95 -9.51
CA SER A 7 -25.96 -31.85 -8.57
C SER A 7 -24.69 -32.19 -7.79
N VAL A 8 -23.54 -31.74 -8.28
CA VAL A 8 -22.27 -31.80 -7.54
C VAL A 8 -22.41 -30.81 -6.39
N TRP A 9 -22.77 -31.29 -5.22
CA TRP A 9 -22.68 -30.55 -3.97
C TRP A 9 -21.20 -30.43 -3.64
N ALA A 10 -20.61 -29.31 -4.02
CA ALA A 10 -19.24 -29.00 -3.61
C ALA A 10 -19.23 -28.89 -2.08
N GLN A 11 -18.56 -29.83 -1.43
CA GLN A 11 -18.35 -29.80 0.02
C GLN A 11 -17.56 -28.53 0.37
N PRO A 12 -17.84 -27.90 1.51
CA PRO A 12 -17.07 -26.76 1.95
C PRO A 12 -15.63 -27.18 2.28
N ASN A 13 -14.65 -26.59 1.61
CA ASN A 13 -13.23 -26.84 1.88
C ASN A 13 -12.84 -26.18 3.21
N LEU A 14 -11.90 -26.74 3.95
CA LEU A 14 -11.36 -26.17 5.18
C LEU A 14 -12.45 -25.81 6.21
N GLU A 15 -13.38 -26.71 6.51
CA GLU A 15 -14.49 -26.46 7.44
C GLU A 15 -14.03 -25.97 8.82
N GLN A 16 -12.98 -26.57 9.36
CA GLN A 16 -12.44 -26.24 10.68
C GLN A 16 -11.53 -25.00 10.69
N TYR A 17 -11.19 -24.46 9.51
CA TYR A 17 -10.28 -23.33 9.39
C TYR A 17 -10.84 -22.09 10.10
N ASP A 18 -12.10 -21.79 9.87
CA ASP A 18 -12.75 -20.58 10.44
C ASP A 18 -12.87 -20.62 11.98
N TYR A 19 -12.70 -21.77 12.62
CA TYR A 19 -12.77 -21.91 14.08
C TYR A 19 -11.42 -21.72 14.78
N LYS A 20 -10.32 -21.77 14.05
CA LYS A 20 -9.00 -21.52 14.64
C LYS A 20 -8.88 -20.08 15.10
N PRO A 21 -8.32 -19.84 16.31
CA PRO A 21 -8.21 -18.47 16.85
C PRO A 21 -7.19 -17.62 16.11
N ILE A 22 -6.13 -18.23 15.57
CA ILE A 22 -5.03 -17.52 14.90
C ILE A 22 -4.69 -18.26 13.60
N HIS A 23 -4.49 -17.46 12.55
CA HIS A 23 -4.03 -17.93 11.24
C HIS A 23 -2.78 -17.18 10.83
N PHE A 24 -1.85 -17.90 10.23
CA PHE A 24 -0.62 -17.34 9.69
C PHE A 24 -0.58 -17.53 8.18
N GLY A 25 0.08 -16.62 7.52
CA GLY A 25 0.27 -16.71 6.08
C GLY A 25 1.32 -15.72 5.58
N PHE A 26 1.41 -15.62 4.28
CA PHE A 26 2.26 -14.65 3.61
C PHE A 26 1.46 -13.85 2.58
N THR A 27 1.97 -12.67 2.24
CA THR A 27 1.39 -11.78 1.26
C THR A 27 2.38 -11.46 0.17
N LEU A 28 1.90 -11.49 -1.08
CA LEU A 28 2.55 -10.93 -2.24
C LEU A 28 1.76 -9.70 -2.66
N ALA A 29 2.41 -8.59 -2.91
CA ALA A 29 1.74 -7.36 -3.28
C ALA A 29 2.37 -6.72 -4.52
N SER A 30 1.53 -6.10 -5.34
CA SER A 30 1.92 -5.14 -6.37
C SER A 30 1.43 -3.76 -5.94
N ASN A 31 2.32 -2.80 -5.91
CA ASN A 31 2.04 -1.45 -5.42
C ASN A 31 2.13 -0.46 -6.58
N SER A 32 1.25 0.53 -6.60
CA SER A 32 1.35 1.72 -7.45
C SER A 32 1.34 2.95 -6.57
N GLY A 33 2.48 3.63 -6.49
CA GLY A 33 2.66 4.77 -5.59
C GLY A 33 2.63 6.10 -6.31
N ARG A 34 1.85 7.05 -5.82
CA ARG A 34 1.90 8.46 -6.24
C ARG A 34 2.18 9.37 -5.05
N MET A 35 2.68 10.57 -5.34
CA MET A 35 2.77 11.63 -4.35
C MET A 35 1.60 12.59 -4.50
N VAL A 36 0.89 12.87 -3.42
CA VAL A 36 -0.05 13.97 -3.35
C VAL A 36 0.74 15.21 -2.96
N ILE A 37 0.74 16.20 -3.86
CA ILE A 37 1.54 17.43 -3.73
C ILE A 37 0.63 18.55 -3.28
N GLY A 38 0.90 19.15 -2.12
CA GLY A 38 0.37 20.46 -1.74
C GLY A 38 1.32 21.54 -2.27
N MET A 39 0.82 22.45 -3.09
CA MET A 39 1.60 23.58 -3.59
C MET A 39 1.30 24.82 -2.76
N LYS A 40 2.29 25.71 -2.59
CA LYS A 40 2.08 27.01 -1.97
C LYS A 40 1.31 27.94 -2.90
N ASP A 41 0.51 28.86 -2.36
CA ASP A 41 -0.35 29.78 -3.15
C ASP A 41 0.42 30.68 -4.14
N ASN A 42 1.71 30.94 -3.89
CA ASN A 42 2.60 31.74 -4.74
C ASN A 42 3.75 30.91 -5.33
N TYR A 43 3.50 29.67 -5.75
CA TYR A 43 4.56 28.78 -6.28
C TYR A 43 5.01 29.12 -7.71
N GLN A 44 4.20 29.87 -8.49
CA GLN A 44 4.56 30.30 -9.84
C GLN A 44 5.58 31.43 -9.79
N ASN A 45 6.80 31.11 -9.40
CA ASN A 45 7.95 31.93 -9.67
C ASN A 45 8.42 31.62 -11.09
N ASP A 46 9.14 32.58 -11.73
CA ASP A 46 9.70 32.43 -13.08
C ASP A 46 10.54 31.18 -13.34
N THR A 47 10.77 30.36 -12.31
CA THR A 47 11.67 29.21 -12.33
C THR A 47 10.94 27.87 -12.48
N ILE A 48 9.78 27.63 -11.86
CA ILE A 48 9.05 26.35 -11.90
C ILE A 48 7.58 26.59 -12.25
N TRP A 49 7.13 26.04 -13.37
CA TRP A 49 5.77 26.22 -13.87
C TRP A 49 4.80 25.14 -13.41
N ASN A 50 5.29 23.89 -13.33
CA ASN A 50 4.43 22.75 -12.94
C ASN A 50 5.25 21.63 -12.31
N ILE A 51 4.60 20.88 -11.42
CA ILE A 51 5.14 19.66 -10.82
C ILE A 51 4.13 18.54 -11.03
N ALA A 52 4.51 17.52 -11.79
CA ALA A 52 3.70 16.33 -12.04
C ALA A 52 4.32 15.11 -11.38
N THR A 53 3.47 14.16 -10.97
CA THR A 53 3.92 12.88 -10.43
C THR A 53 3.77 11.79 -11.46
N LYS A 54 4.79 10.94 -11.61
CA LYS A 54 4.76 9.73 -12.42
C LYS A 54 4.87 8.52 -11.53
N THR A 55 3.92 7.61 -11.65
CA THR A 55 3.84 6.38 -10.85
C THR A 55 4.53 5.22 -11.58
N PHE A 56 5.16 4.34 -10.79
CA PHE A 56 5.72 3.09 -11.28
C PHE A 56 5.18 1.93 -10.44
N PRO A 57 5.03 0.75 -11.04
CA PRO A 57 4.68 -0.44 -10.28
C PRO A 57 5.82 -0.82 -9.36
N GLY A 58 5.48 -1.20 -8.15
CA GLY A 58 6.38 -1.77 -7.15
C GLY A 58 5.91 -3.14 -6.73
N ILE A 59 6.72 -3.83 -5.97
CA ILE A 59 6.44 -5.16 -5.43
C ILE A 59 6.61 -5.14 -3.92
N GLY A 60 5.85 -5.99 -3.23
CA GLY A 60 5.94 -6.16 -1.80
C GLY A 60 5.78 -7.63 -1.39
N LEU A 61 6.44 -7.99 -0.32
CA LEU A 61 6.37 -9.30 0.30
C LEU A 61 6.28 -9.13 1.82
N GLY A 62 5.45 -9.95 2.47
CA GLY A 62 5.33 -9.86 3.92
C GLY A 62 4.66 -11.06 4.57
N ALA A 63 4.66 -11.04 5.91
CA ALA A 63 3.92 -11.98 6.73
C ALA A 63 2.57 -11.39 7.14
N ILE A 64 1.60 -12.26 7.32
CA ILE A 64 0.25 -11.92 7.75
C ILE A 64 -0.16 -12.84 8.91
N THR A 65 -0.81 -12.24 9.88
CA THR A 65 -1.40 -12.97 11.02
C THR A 65 -2.83 -12.45 11.19
N ASN A 66 -3.80 -13.35 11.13
CA ASN A 66 -5.19 -13.04 11.41
C ASN A 66 -5.59 -13.63 12.78
N ILE A 67 -6.12 -12.79 13.65
CA ILE A 67 -6.63 -13.18 14.97
C ILE A 67 -8.15 -13.06 14.91
N ARG A 68 -8.84 -14.16 15.14
CA ARG A 68 -10.30 -14.20 15.16
C ARG A 68 -10.83 -13.49 16.41
N LEU A 69 -11.63 -12.45 16.24
CA LEU A 69 -12.35 -11.77 17.32
C LEU A 69 -13.78 -12.28 17.47
N GLY A 70 -14.34 -12.84 16.41
CA GLY A 70 -15.73 -13.34 16.36
C GLY A 70 -16.06 -13.93 15.00
N ASP A 71 -17.36 -14.11 14.73
CA ASP A 71 -17.79 -14.74 13.48
C ASP A 71 -17.61 -13.82 12.27
N TYR A 72 -17.71 -12.51 12.48
CA TYR A 72 -17.64 -11.49 11.44
C TYR A 72 -16.40 -10.61 11.53
N TRP A 73 -15.65 -10.66 12.63
CA TRP A 73 -14.54 -9.75 12.88
C TRP A 73 -13.24 -10.50 13.10
N ASP A 74 -12.20 -10.07 12.41
CA ASP A 74 -10.82 -10.48 12.64
C ASP A 74 -9.93 -9.24 12.81
N LEU A 75 -8.92 -9.38 13.63
CA LEU A 75 -7.81 -8.45 13.73
C LEU A 75 -6.66 -8.98 12.87
N ARG A 76 -6.26 -8.23 11.86
CA ARG A 76 -5.17 -8.58 10.95
C ARG A 76 -3.94 -7.78 11.28
N LEU A 77 -2.87 -8.48 11.58
CA LEU A 77 -1.53 -7.92 11.75
C LEU A 77 -0.67 -8.31 10.56
N MET A 78 -0.04 -7.32 9.92
CA MET A 78 0.88 -7.53 8.81
C MET A 78 2.23 -6.93 9.21
N VAL A 79 3.21 -7.78 9.55
CA VAL A 79 4.56 -7.40 10.01
C VAL A 79 5.54 -8.55 9.76
N PRO A 80 6.71 -8.31 9.14
CA PRO A 80 7.05 -7.14 8.33
C PRO A 80 6.44 -7.27 6.92
N VAL A 81 6.13 -6.13 6.30
CA VAL A 81 5.85 -6.08 4.87
C VAL A 81 6.94 -5.23 4.22
N ILE A 82 7.81 -5.85 3.43
CA ILE A 82 8.86 -5.16 2.70
C ILE A 82 8.32 -4.80 1.33
N SER A 83 8.32 -3.52 1.00
CA SER A 83 7.79 -3.00 -0.24
C SER A 83 8.80 -2.10 -0.95
N PHE A 84 9.01 -2.35 -2.23
CA PHE A 84 9.84 -1.50 -3.10
C PHE A 84 8.91 -0.67 -3.97
N VAL A 85 9.05 0.64 -3.92
CA VAL A 85 8.21 1.59 -4.65
C VAL A 85 9.08 2.66 -5.30
N GLN A 86 8.90 2.89 -6.59
CA GLN A 86 9.52 3.99 -7.31
C GLN A 86 8.46 5.03 -7.67
N ARG A 87 8.79 6.30 -7.48
CA ARG A 87 7.96 7.46 -7.81
C ARG A 87 8.85 8.53 -8.41
N ASN A 88 8.40 9.18 -9.46
CA ASN A 88 9.18 10.25 -10.08
C ASN A 88 8.38 11.55 -10.02
N LEU A 89 9.07 12.66 -9.69
CA LEU A 89 8.56 14.02 -9.78
C LEU A 89 9.12 14.66 -11.05
N ILE A 90 8.25 15.18 -11.89
CA ILE A 90 8.62 15.90 -13.11
C ILE A 90 8.41 17.38 -12.85
N TYR A 91 9.52 18.12 -12.77
CA TYR A 91 9.54 19.58 -12.66
C TYR A 91 9.61 20.18 -14.06
N THR A 92 8.67 21.04 -14.40
CA THR A 92 8.66 21.77 -15.68
C THR A 92 9.18 23.18 -15.48
N PHE A 93 10.26 23.51 -16.17
CA PHE A 93 10.89 24.83 -16.21
C PHE A 93 10.62 25.51 -17.56
N PRO A 94 10.80 26.84 -17.70
CA PRO A 94 10.74 27.53 -18.99
C PRO A 94 11.69 26.97 -20.06
N THR A 95 12.83 26.41 -19.62
CA THR A 95 13.90 25.89 -20.48
C THR A 95 13.84 24.38 -20.69
N GLY A 96 12.85 23.66 -20.10
CA GLY A 96 12.73 22.21 -20.23
C GLY A 96 12.13 21.53 -19.01
N SER A 97 12.20 20.21 -18.96
CA SER A 97 11.72 19.42 -17.83
C SER A 97 12.85 18.63 -17.17
N LYS A 98 12.79 18.51 -15.84
CA LYS A 98 13.73 17.70 -15.06
C LYS A 98 12.98 16.65 -14.25
N GLU A 99 13.37 15.40 -14.38
CA GLU A 99 12.80 14.27 -13.63
C GLU A 99 13.63 13.97 -12.40
N VAL A 100 13.00 13.94 -11.24
CA VAL A 100 13.60 13.58 -9.95
C VAL A 100 13.05 12.23 -9.52
N LYS A 101 13.92 11.21 -9.45
CA LYS A 101 13.58 9.87 -9.03
C LYS A 101 13.55 9.79 -7.50
N ILE A 102 12.47 9.21 -6.97
CA ILE A 102 12.32 8.89 -5.55
C ILE A 102 12.12 7.38 -5.45
N GLU A 103 13.18 6.70 -5.05
CA GLU A 103 13.15 5.27 -4.78
C GLU A 103 12.99 5.08 -3.28
N SER A 104 12.04 4.25 -2.87
CA SER A 104 11.74 3.96 -1.48
C SER A 104 11.69 2.46 -1.25
N ALA A 105 12.33 2.02 -0.17
CA ALA A 105 12.24 0.67 0.33
C ALA A 105 11.60 0.72 1.72
N TYR A 106 10.32 0.40 1.79
CA TYR A 106 9.54 0.44 3.02
C TYR A 106 9.57 -0.88 3.76
N CYS A 107 9.65 -0.78 5.09
CA CYS A 107 9.22 -1.83 5.98
C CYS A 107 7.95 -1.35 6.67
N ASP A 108 6.87 -2.01 6.38
CA ASP A 108 5.53 -1.64 6.83
C ASP A 108 5.08 -2.55 7.96
N ALA A 109 4.43 -1.94 8.95
CA ALA A 109 3.66 -2.62 9.99
C ALA A 109 2.23 -2.09 9.94
N SER A 110 1.25 -2.97 9.72
CA SER A 110 -0.15 -2.58 9.63
C SER A 110 -1.00 -3.39 10.62
N LEU A 111 -1.91 -2.69 11.29
CA LEU A 111 -2.93 -3.28 12.15
C LEU A 111 -4.30 -2.93 11.58
N LEU A 112 -5.01 -3.95 11.11
CA LEU A 112 -6.25 -3.79 10.35
C LEU A 112 -7.38 -4.55 11.01
N LEU A 113 -8.53 -3.93 11.08
CA LEU A 113 -9.78 -4.59 11.43
C LEU A 113 -10.41 -5.12 10.14
N LYS A 114 -10.67 -6.42 10.09
CA LYS A 114 -11.29 -7.13 8.97
C LYS A 114 -12.72 -7.48 9.32
N TYR A 115 -13.69 -6.97 8.56
CA TYR A 115 -15.08 -7.34 8.65
C TYR A 115 -15.44 -8.30 7.52
N LYS A 116 -15.93 -9.50 7.86
CA LYS A 116 -16.19 -10.61 6.97
C LYS A 116 -17.68 -10.82 6.77
N SER A 117 -18.13 -11.14 5.56
CA SER A 117 -19.48 -11.63 5.31
C SER A 117 -19.65 -13.08 5.78
N MET A 118 -20.87 -13.58 5.79
CA MET A 118 -21.10 -15.01 5.89
C MET A 118 -20.42 -15.74 4.73
N ARG A 119 -19.84 -16.91 5.03
CA ARG A 119 -19.25 -17.78 4.04
C ARG A 119 -20.36 -18.41 3.19
N ARG A 120 -20.24 -18.27 1.88
CA ARG A 120 -21.10 -18.97 0.91
C ARG A 120 -20.26 -20.01 0.16
N LYS A 121 -20.48 -21.30 0.46
CA LYS A 121 -19.66 -22.38 -0.07
C LYS A 121 -18.16 -22.14 0.26
N ASN A 122 -17.35 -21.93 -0.75
CA ASN A 122 -15.90 -21.74 -0.64
C ASN A 122 -15.45 -20.29 -0.85
N THR A 123 -16.35 -19.31 -0.69
CA THR A 123 -16.04 -17.89 -0.92
C THR A 123 -16.65 -17.02 0.18
N ARG A 124 -15.94 -15.96 0.54
CA ARG A 124 -16.35 -14.92 1.48
C ARG A 124 -15.81 -13.58 1.03
N VAL A 125 -16.63 -12.53 1.06
CA VAL A 125 -16.18 -11.15 0.86
C VAL A 125 -15.82 -10.52 2.20
N TYR A 126 -14.89 -9.57 2.19
CA TYR A 126 -14.53 -8.81 3.37
C TYR A 126 -14.10 -7.39 3.02
N VAL A 127 -14.18 -6.52 4.02
CA VAL A 127 -13.60 -5.18 3.99
C VAL A 127 -12.59 -5.05 5.13
N ILE A 128 -11.59 -4.21 4.93
CA ILE A 128 -10.56 -3.93 5.92
C ILE A 128 -10.37 -2.43 6.08
N ALA A 129 -10.05 -2.02 7.30
CA ALA A 129 -9.61 -0.67 7.59
C ALA A 129 -8.70 -0.67 8.82
N GLY A 130 -7.73 0.24 8.86
CA GLY A 130 -6.86 0.36 10.04
C GLY A 130 -5.69 1.30 9.85
N GLY A 131 -4.71 1.16 10.74
CA GLY A 131 -3.51 1.98 10.79
C GLY A 131 -2.30 1.28 10.20
N ARG A 132 -1.41 2.08 9.64
CA ARG A 132 -0.14 1.67 9.08
C ARG A 132 0.98 2.55 9.62
N MET A 133 2.11 1.93 9.91
CA MET A 133 3.38 2.56 10.18
C MET A 133 4.40 2.07 9.15
N SER A 134 5.10 3.00 8.50
CA SER A 134 6.05 2.70 7.43
C SER A 134 7.40 3.32 7.75
N TYR A 135 8.45 2.53 7.64
CA TYR A 135 9.84 2.99 7.75
C TYR A 135 10.53 2.86 6.40
N ASP A 136 11.04 3.99 5.88
CA ASP A 136 11.76 4.03 4.60
C ASP A 136 13.26 3.89 4.82
N PHE A 137 13.82 2.73 4.45
CA PHE A 137 15.27 2.48 4.52
C PHE A 137 16.07 3.24 3.44
N ALA A 138 15.42 3.61 2.35
CA ALA A 138 16.06 4.34 1.25
C ALA A 138 16.01 5.87 1.46
N SER A 139 15.56 6.32 2.64
CA SER A 139 15.48 7.76 2.95
C SER A 139 16.80 8.47 2.65
N THR A 140 16.71 9.55 1.86
CA THR A 140 17.86 10.26 1.31
C THR A 140 18.28 11.47 2.14
N ILE A 141 17.85 11.57 3.41
CA ILE A 141 18.15 12.71 4.29
C ILE A 141 19.66 12.99 4.38
N LYS A 142 20.48 11.95 4.36
CA LYS A 142 21.95 12.05 4.53
C LYS A 142 22.74 12.13 3.22
N LYS A 143 22.09 12.09 2.04
CA LYS A 143 22.83 12.15 0.75
C LYS A 143 23.27 13.57 0.41
N ASN A 144 24.47 13.70 -0.16
CA ASN A 144 24.98 14.97 -0.70
C ASN A 144 24.04 15.51 -1.79
N ARG A 145 23.59 16.74 -1.63
CA ARG A 145 22.61 17.41 -2.47
C ARG A 145 23.25 18.57 -3.20
N GLY A 146 22.83 18.80 -4.45
CA GLY A 146 23.28 19.93 -5.26
C GLY A 146 22.32 20.18 -6.43
N LEU A 147 22.51 21.29 -7.14
CA LEU A 147 21.75 21.63 -8.34
C LEU A 147 21.84 20.56 -9.43
N GLN A 148 22.95 19.81 -9.48
CA GLN A 148 23.16 18.72 -10.43
C GLN A 148 22.52 17.39 -9.93
N ASN A 149 22.33 17.23 -8.62
CA ASN A 149 21.67 16.09 -7.99
C ASN A 149 20.44 16.54 -7.19
N PRO A 150 19.31 16.78 -7.87
CA PRO A 150 18.08 17.15 -7.19
C PRO A 150 17.55 15.96 -6.41
N VAL A 151 17.56 16.06 -5.08
CA VAL A 151 17.07 15.02 -4.18
C VAL A 151 15.99 15.61 -3.29
N VAL A 152 14.79 15.07 -3.36
CA VAL A 152 13.71 15.36 -2.40
C VAL A 152 13.81 14.34 -1.28
N SER A 153 14.07 14.81 -0.06
CA SER A 153 14.19 13.92 1.10
C SER A 153 12.85 13.71 1.77
N LEU A 154 12.59 12.46 2.07
CA LEU A 154 11.41 12.05 2.82
C LEU A 154 11.80 11.71 4.26
N VAL A 155 10.89 11.99 5.20
CA VAL A 155 11.01 11.55 6.58
C VAL A 155 10.97 10.02 6.60
N PRO A 156 11.93 9.36 7.29
CA PRO A 156 12.03 7.91 7.23
C PRO A 156 10.82 7.19 7.87
N LEU A 157 10.23 7.77 8.91
CA LEU A 157 9.10 7.18 9.61
C LEU A 157 7.81 7.93 9.26
N THR A 158 6.83 7.23 8.73
CA THR A 158 5.53 7.77 8.36
C THR A 158 4.41 6.93 8.93
N TYR A 159 3.34 7.59 9.33
CA TYR A 159 2.10 6.97 9.80
C TYR A 159 0.99 7.22 8.78
N GLY A 160 0.03 6.31 8.72
CA GLY A 160 -1.07 6.43 7.79
C GLY A 160 -2.25 5.54 8.13
N TRP A 161 -3.22 5.54 7.25
CA TRP A 161 -4.36 4.65 7.29
C TRP A 161 -4.44 3.82 6.02
N GLU A 162 -5.04 2.67 6.14
CA GLU A 162 -5.33 1.76 5.03
C GLU A 162 -6.80 1.39 5.05
N ALA A 163 -7.40 1.31 3.87
CA ALA A 163 -8.74 0.76 3.70
C ALA A 163 -8.80 -0.03 2.39
N GLY A 164 -9.59 -1.10 2.39
CA GLY A 164 -9.69 -1.94 1.22
C GLY A 164 -10.78 -2.99 1.33
N PHE A 165 -10.86 -3.81 0.31
CA PHE A 165 -11.76 -4.95 0.26
C PHE A 165 -11.09 -6.12 -0.45
N GLY A 166 -11.59 -7.33 -0.18
CA GLY A 166 -11.07 -8.54 -0.78
C GLY A 166 -12.05 -9.70 -0.72
N LEU A 167 -11.58 -10.81 -1.26
CA LEU A 167 -12.30 -12.07 -1.31
C LEU A 167 -11.45 -13.14 -0.62
N ASP A 168 -12.02 -13.90 0.30
CA ASP A 168 -11.42 -15.14 0.79
C ASP A 168 -11.97 -16.30 -0.04
N MET A 169 -11.09 -17.04 -0.70
CA MET A 169 -11.38 -18.26 -1.45
C MET A 169 -10.72 -19.46 -0.76
N TYR A 170 -11.52 -20.45 -0.40
CA TYR A 170 -11.09 -21.63 0.34
C TYR A 170 -10.84 -22.77 -0.62
N PHE A 171 -9.57 -23.11 -0.83
CA PHE A 171 -9.13 -24.30 -1.55
C PHE A 171 -9.00 -25.49 -0.58
N GLU A 172 -8.66 -26.66 -1.07
CA GLU A 172 -8.54 -27.85 -0.24
C GLU A 172 -7.43 -27.75 0.82
N TYR A 173 -6.33 -27.07 0.49
CA TYR A 173 -5.12 -27.01 1.33
C TYR A 173 -4.79 -25.63 1.87
N PHE A 174 -5.31 -24.56 1.27
CA PHE A 174 -4.97 -23.20 1.66
C PHE A 174 -6.13 -22.24 1.37
N LYS A 175 -6.11 -21.11 2.04
CA LYS A 175 -6.99 -19.98 1.76
C LYS A 175 -6.23 -18.97 0.92
N PHE A 176 -6.80 -18.57 -0.21
CA PHE A 176 -6.29 -17.53 -1.09
C PHE A 176 -7.16 -16.30 -0.98
N SER A 177 -6.55 -15.14 -0.77
CA SER A 177 -7.30 -13.90 -0.58
C SER A 177 -6.74 -12.77 -1.44
N PRO A 178 -7.28 -12.55 -2.65
CA PRO A 178 -7.01 -11.35 -3.42
C PRO A 178 -7.67 -10.14 -2.75
N GLU A 179 -6.90 -9.06 -2.63
CA GLU A 179 -7.26 -7.84 -1.93
C GLU A 179 -6.80 -6.62 -2.70
N ILE A 180 -7.62 -5.59 -2.72
CA ILE A 180 -7.27 -4.25 -3.19
C ILE A 180 -7.41 -3.26 -2.03
N LYS A 181 -6.39 -2.44 -1.80
CA LYS A 181 -6.41 -1.44 -0.75
C LYS A 181 -5.75 -0.14 -1.16
N ILE A 182 -6.22 0.93 -0.54
CA ILE A 182 -5.65 2.27 -0.63
C ILE A 182 -4.98 2.57 0.70
N CYS A 183 -3.74 3.05 0.61
CA CYS A 183 -2.94 3.44 1.75
C CYS A 183 -2.59 4.92 1.61
N ASN A 184 -2.91 5.72 2.61
CA ASN A 184 -2.60 7.15 2.66
C ASN A 184 -1.78 7.45 3.92
N SER A 185 -0.73 8.24 3.76
CA SER A 185 0.05 8.73 4.90
C SER A 185 -0.57 9.99 5.50
N PHE A 186 -0.49 10.12 6.82
CA PHE A 186 -0.88 11.34 7.53
C PHE A 186 0.22 12.40 7.43
N GLY A 187 -0.19 13.64 7.21
CA GLY A 187 0.72 14.78 7.28
C GLY A 187 1.72 14.89 6.13
N ASN A 188 2.72 15.72 6.36
CA ASN A 188 3.78 16.01 5.39
C ASN A 188 4.98 15.09 5.61
N SER A 189 5.26 14.26 4.63
CA SER A 189 6.41 13.34 4.65
C SER A 189 7.68 13.95 4.07
N MET A 190 7.66 15.23 3.70
CA MET A 190 8.82 15.94 3.14
C MET A 190 9.68 16.54 4.27
N TYR A 191 10.99 16.33 4.19
CA TYR A 191 11.95 17.05 5.03
C TYR A 191 12.23 18.44 4.41
N ARG A 192 11.94 19.51 5.16
CA ARG A 192 12.16 20.90 4.71
C ARG A 192 13.63 21.29 4.91
N ASP A 193 14.32 21.55 3.82
CA ASP A 193 15.76 21.86 3.80
C ASP A 193 16.13 23.18 3.11
N GLY A 194 15.13 23.97 2.67
CA GLY A 194 15.35 25.27 2.04
C GLY A 194 15.86 25.21 0.57
N TYR A 195 15.93 24.02 -0.05
CA TYR A 195 16.31 23.92 -1.46
C TYR A 195 15.19 24.37 -2.41
N ILE A 196 15.58 24.84 -3.62
CA ILE A 196 14.66 25.35 -4.64
C ILE A 196 13.54 24.35 -4.96
N PHE A 197 13.85 23.05 -5.02
CA PHE A 197 12.89 21.98 -5.31
C PHE A 197 11.92 21.70 -4.17
N THR A 198 12.28 22.01 -2.93
CA THR A 198 11.44 21.78 -1.73
C THR A 198 10.69 23.04 -1.30
N ASN A 199 11.17 24.23 -1.66
CA ASN A 199 10.54 25.50 -1.27
C ASN A 199 9.19 25.76 -1.94
N VAL A 200 8.97 25.17 -3.12
CA VAL A 200 7.73 25.33 -3.92
C VAL A 200 6.62 24.43 -3.41
N ILE A 201 6.98 23.34 -2.71
CA ILE A 201 6.06 22.34 -2.19
C ILE A 201 5.72 22.68 -0.74
N ASP A 202 4.43 22.79 -0.42
CA ASP A 202 3.96 22.98 0.96
C ASP A 202 3.84 21.65 1.70
N GLY A 203 3.40 20.60 1.01
CA GLY A 203 3.26 19.27 1.57
C GLY A 203 3.41 18.17 0.54
N LEU A 204 3.96 17.05 0.96
CA LEU A 204 4.13 15.86 0.16
C LEU A 204 3.66 14.64 0.96
N ALA A 205 2.57 14.01 0.53
CA ALA A 205 2.03 12.83 1.17
C ALA A 205 2.05 11.63 0.20
N PRO A 206 2.73 10.53 0.55
CA PRO A 206 2.70 9.31 -0.25
C PRO A 206 1.32 8.66 -0.17
N GLN A 207 0.79 8.32 -1.34
CA GLN A 207 -0.42 7.51 -1.50
C GLN A 207 -0.08 6.27 -2.31
N LEU A 208 -0.56 5.11 -1.87
CA LEU A 208 -0.35 3.83 -2.52
C LEU A 208 -1.69 3.18 -2.84
N LEU A 209 -1.83 2.69 -4.05
CA LEU A 209 -2.83 1.69 -4.42
C LEU A 209 -2.11 0.34 -4.44
N GLN A 210 -2.62 -0.61 -3.68
CA GLN A 210 -1.99 -1.92 -3.52
C GLN A 210 -2.96 -3.03 -3.89
N PHE A 211 -2.47 -3.95 -4.73
CA PHE A 211 -3.09 -5.25 -5.00
C PHE A 211 -2.29 -6.29 -4.23
N SER A 212 -2.95 -7.07 -3.40
CA SER A 212 -2.30 -8.08 -2.57
C SER A 212 -2.93 -9.44 -2.79
N PHE A 213 -2.09 -10.46 -2.73
CA PHE A 213 -2.47 -11.86 -2.75
C PHE A 213 -1.98 -12.49 -1.45
N HIS A 214 -2.92 -12.90 -0.61
CA HIS A 214 -2.63 -13.53 0.66
C HIS A 214 -2.84 -15.04 0.54
N PHE A 215 -1.93 -15.77 1.15
CA PHE A 215 -1.94 -17.22 1.24
C PHE A 215 -1.86 -17.62 2.72
N GLU A 216 -2.89 -18.28 3.21
CA GLU A 216 -3.05 -18.70 4.61
C GLU A 216 -3.40 -20.17 4.74
#